data_b908d5a3517ab3f29272c0849f94855b
#
_entry.id   b908d5a3517ab3f29272c0849f94855b
#
_cell.length_a   1.000
_cell.length_b   1.000
_cell.length_c   1.000
_cell.angle_alpha   90.00
_cell.angle_beta   90.00
_cell.angle_gamma   90.00
#
_symmetry.space_group_name_H-M   'P 1'
#
loop_
_entity.id
_entity.type
_entity.pdbx_description
1 polymer ?
#
loop_
_entity_poly.entity_id
_entity_poly.type
_entity_poly.pdbx_seq_one_letter_code
_entity_poly.pdbx_strand_id
1 'polypeptide(L)'
;MKIRREAKLALTALAAVFILIWGINFLKGSSLFESKSTFYGVYDSVEGLKVSSGVIYRGYQVGQVISIQFTGERFDRVLVKFSVDKGLELPSNTLAMIQSADLMGSKVVALVPGDSHVFAVSGDTLRSQVERGLMEQVSQQMLPLKQKAERLLGSLDSVMLIVQGLFNEETKKNLSNSFG
;
A
#
# COMPACT_ATOMS: atom_id res chain seq x y z
N MET A 1 1.13 -26.91 58.07
CA MET A 1 1.78 -27.70 57.01
C MET A 1 3.07 -26.98 56.55
N LYS A 2 4.25 -27.56 56.83
CA LYS A 2 5.50 -26.97 56.33
C LYS A 2 5.65 -27.40 54.85
N ILE A 3 5.38 -26.49 53.92
CA ILE A 3 5.60 -26.70 52.50
C ILE A 3 7.10 -26.97 52.27
N ARG A 4 7.44 -28.13 51.68
CA ARG A 4 8.84 -28.52 51.43
C ARG A 4 9.52 -27.46 50.52
N ARG A 5 10.81 -27.25 50.71
CA ARG A 5 11.59 -26.21 49.96
C ARG A 5 11.47 -26.41 48.45
N GLU A 6 11.41 -27.68 48.00
CA GLU A 6 11.21 -28.08 46.61
C GLU A 6 9.85 -27.61 46.04
N ALA A 7 8.77 -27.72 46.86
CA ALA A 7 7.45 -27.25 46.41
C ALA A 7 7.38 -25.71 46.31
N LYS A 8 8.11 -24.97 47.14
CA LYS A 8 8.20 -23.52 46.96
C LYS A 8 8.95 -23.11 45.69
N LEU A 9 10.06 -23.79 45.37
CA LEU A 9 10.81 -23.56 44.13
C LEU A 9 9.97 -23.92 42.91
N ALA A 10 9.24 -25.05 42.93
CA ALA A 10 8.34 -25.42 41.83
C ALA A 10 7.21 -24.39 41.63
N LEU A 11 6.61 -23.88 42.71
CA LEU A 11 5.56 -22.87 42.65
C LEU A 11 6.06 -21.53 42.07
N THR A 12 7.26 -21.08 42.52
CA THR A 12 7.85 -19.84 41.96
C THR A 12 8.24 -19.98 40.49
N ALA A 13 8.76 -21.13 40.05
CA ALA A 13 9.04 -21.40 38.66
C ALA A 13 7.76 -21.38 37.81
N LEU A 14 6.70 -22.00 38.30
CA LEU A 14 5.41 -22.05 37.62
C LEU A 14 4.76 -20.66 37.51
N ALA A 15 4.85 -19.86 38.57
CA ALA A 15 4.40 -18.46 38.56
C ALA A 15 5.20 -17.62 37.57
N ALA A 16 6.53 -17.80 37.50
CA ALA A 16 7.37 -17.07 36.56
C ALA A 16 7.01 -17.41 35.09
N VAL A 17 6.79 -18.68 34.77
CA VAL A 17 6.35 -19.11 33.44
C VAL A 17 4.97 -18.54 33.10
N PHE A 18 4.04 -18.54 34.06
CA PHE A 18 2.72 -17.94 33.86
C PHE A 18 2.79 -16.44 33.56
N ILE A 19 3.59 -15.69 34.34
CA ILE A 19 3.80 -14.26 34.14
C ILE A 19 4.47 -14.01 32.77
N LEU A 20 5.41 -14.83 32.36
CA LEU A 20 6.10 -14.72 31.07
C LEU A 20 5.12 -14.92 29.92
N ILE A 21 4.30 -15.98 29.96
CA ILE A 21 3.28 -16.25 28.92
C ILE A 21 2.26 -15.12 28.87
N TRP A 22 1.80 -14.66 30.05
CA TRP A 22 0.86 -13.55 30.14
C TRP A 22 1.45 -12.24 29.59
N GLY A 23 2.72 -11.94 29.95
CA GLY A 23 3.43 -10.77 29.46
C GLY A 23 3.64 -10.79 27.96
N ILE A 24 4.00 -11.93 27.36
CA ILE A 24 4.12 -12.07 25.91
C ILE A 24 2.78 -11.83 25.20
N ASN A 25 1.69 -12.37 25.74
CA ASN A 25 0.37 -12.16 25.20
C ASN A 25 -0.09 -10.70 25.34
N PHE A 26 0.25 -10.04 26.44
CA PHE A 26 -0.02 -8.62 26.65
C PHE A 26 0.76 -7.73 25.66
N LEU A 27 2.05 -8.02 25.45
CA LEU A 27 2.90 -7.28 24.50
C LEU A 27 2.49 -7.48 23.03
N LYS A 28 1.86 -8.61 22.69
CA LYS A 28 1.33 -8.83 21.35
C LYS A 28 0.14 -7.92 20.99
N GLY A 29 -0.26 -7.02 21.89
CA GLY A 29 -1.32 -6.04 21.64
C GLY A 29 -2.69 -6.65 21.35
N SER A 30 -2.88 -7.94 21.66
CA SER A 30 -4.20 -8.53 21.64
C SER A 30 -4.92 -8.07 22.92
N SER A 31 -5.63 -6.95 22.85
CA SER A 31 -6.62 -6.60 23.85
C SER A 31 -7.69 -7.68 23.83
N LEU A 32 -7.55 -8.66 24.74
CA LEU A 32 -8.47 -9.80 24.89
C LEU A 32 -9.91 -9.35 25.20
N PHE A 33 -10.14 -8.05 25.41
CA PHE A 33 -11.42 -7.45 25.80
C PHE A 33 -11.97 -6.44 24.79
N GLU A 34 -11.24 -6.03 23.76
CA GLU A 34 -11.81 -5.19 22.72
C GLU A 34 -12.59 -6.04 21.72
N SER A 35 -13.90 -5.93 21.79
CA SER A 35 -14.78 -6.49 20.75
C SER A 35 -14.45 -5.82 19.42
N LYS A 36 -13.96 -6.57 18.45
CA LYS A 36 -13.66 -6.08 17.10
C LYS A 36 -14.71 -6.58 16.12
N SER A 37 -15.15 -5.73 15.23
CA SER A 37 -15.94 -6.13 14.08
C SER A 37 -15.01 -6.66 12.99
N THR A 38 -15.45 -7.69 12.28
CA THR A 38 -14.67 -8.31 11.21
C THR A 38 -15.33 -8.03 9.88
N PHE A 39 -14.55 -7.66 8.88
CA PHE A 39 -15.00 -7.41 7.51
C PHE A 39 -14.12 -8.15 6.53
N TYR A 40 -14.62 -8.29 5.31
CA TYR A 40 -13.95 -8.97 4.22
C TYR A 40 -13.80 -8.01 3.02
N GLY A 41 -12.73 -8.20 2.26
CA GLY A 41 -12.52 -7.57 0.97
C GLY A 41 -12.00 -8.59 -0.03
N VAL A 42 -12.45 -8.52 -1.28
CA VAL A 42 -12.00 -9.41 -2.36
C VAL A 42 -11.23 -8.58 -3.37
N TYR A 43 -9.98 -8.97 -3.63
CA TYR A 43 -9.04 -8.23 -4.46
C TYR A 43 -8.47 -9.13 -5.56
N ASP A 44 -8.09 -8.52 -6.67
CA ASP A 44 -7.38 -9.23 -7.75
C ASP A 44 -5.90 -9.40 -7.42
N SER A 45 -5.31 -8.47 -6.65
CA SER A 45 -3.93 -8.52 -6.17
C SER A 45 -3.83 -7.85 -4.79
N VAL A 46 -2.90 -8.32 -3.97
CA VAL A 46 -2.64 -7.78 -2.62
C VAL A 46 -1.14 -7.49 -2.41
N GLU A 47 -0.42 -7.14 -3.47
CA GLU A 47 1.02 -6.92 -3.45
C GLU A 47 1.48 -6.07 -2.26
N GLY A 48 2.37 -6.64 -1.44
CA GLY A 48 2.94 -5.97 -0.27
C GLY A 48 2.04 -5.93 0.97
N LEU A 49 0.77 -6.32 0.90
CA LEU A 49 -0.10 -6.46 2.07
C LEU A 49 0.28 -7.72 2.85
N LYS A 50 0.35 -7.61 4.17
CA LYS A 50 0.72 -8.71 5.07
C LYS A 50 -0.33 -8.89 6.15
N VAL A 51 -0.35 -10.06 6.77
CA VAL A 51 -1.07 -10.26 8.03
C VAL A 51 -0.51 -9.27 9.06
N SER A 52 -1.36 -8.67 9.86
CA SER A 52 -1.08 -7.57 10.78
C SER A 52 -0.83 -6.20 10.13
N SER A 53 -0.91 -6.05 8.80
CA SER A 53 -0.97 -4.73 8.16
C SER A 53 -2.11 -3.90 8.75
N GLY A 54 -1.88 -2.60 8.92
CA GLY A 54 -2.88 -1.69 9.50
C GLY A 54 -4.14 -1.57 8.64
N VAL A 55 -5.27 -1.39 9.31
CA VAL A 55 -6.51 -0.90 8.71
C VAL A 55 -6.68 0.55 9.17
N ILE A 56 -6.80 1.47 8.24
CA ILE A 56 -6.88 2.91 8.54
C ILE A 56 -8.23 3.48 8.08
N TYR A 57 -8.73 4.40 8.87
CA TYR A 57 -9.93 5.19 8.57
C TYR A 57 -9.60 6.67 8.77
N ARG A 58 -9.72 7.48 7.72
CA ARG A 58 -9.35 8.91 7.75
C ARG A 58 -7.94 9.17 8.29
N GLY A 59 -6.97 8.29 8.01
CA GLY A 59 -5.59 8.43 8.46
C GLY A 59 -5.29 7.86 9.86
N TYR A 60 -6.32 7.45 10.62
CA TYR A 60 -6.14 6.83 11.93
C TYR A 60 -6.26 5.31 11.83
N GLN A 61 -5.38 4.58 12.52
CA GLN A 61 -5.41 3.12 12.53
C GLN A 61 -6.54 2.63 13.44
N VAL A 62 -7.51 1.95 12.85
CA VAL A 62 -8.72 1.44 13.51
C VAL A 62 -8.77 -0.08 13.55
N GLY A 63 -7.74 -0.76 13.05
CA GLY A 63 -7.73 -2.21 13.03
C GLY A 63 -6.51 -2.79 12.33
N GLN A 64 -6.61 -4.07 11.98
CA GLN A 64 -5.53 -4.80 11.31
C GLN A 64 -6.04 -5.93 10.43
N VAL A 65 -5.23 -6.33 9.45
CA VAL A 65 -5.45 -7.52 8.62
C VAL A 65 -5.26 -8.78 9.46
N ILE A 66 -6.27 -9.66 9.45
CA ILE A 66 -6.28 -10.92 10.20
C ILE A 66 -5.75 -12.07 9.37
N SER A 67 -6.24 -12.22 8.13
CA SER A 67 -5.82 -13.29 7.22
C SER A 67 -5.95 -12.87 5.77
N ILE A 68 -5.13 -13.50 4.93
CA ILE A 68 -5.11 -13.33 3.49
C ILE A 68 -5.16 -14.74 2.90
N GLN A 69 -6.14 -15.02 2.05
CA GLN A 69 -6.38 -16.35 1.49
C GLN A 69 -6.80 -16.23 0.03
N PHE A 70 -6.35 -17.16 -0.80
CA PHE A 70 -6.87 -17.26 -2.16
C PHE A 70 -8.32 -17.75 -2.14
N THR A 71 -9.12 -17.23 -3.05
CA THR A 71 -10.54 -17.60 -3.23
C THR A 71 -10.84 -17.70 -4.72
N GLY A 72 -12.02 -18.27 -5.06
CA GLY A 72 -12.40 -18.57 -6.43
C GLY A 72 -11.98 -19.98 -6.87
N GLU A 73 -12.65 -20.51 -7.87
CA GLU A 73 -12.39 -21.88 -8.40
C GLU A 73 -11.00 -22.03 -9.02
N ARG A 74 -10.40 -20.91 -9.47
CA ARG A 74 -9.08 -20.85 -10.13
C ARG A 74 -8.02 -20.16 -9.28
N PHE A 75 -8.30 -19.86 -8.00
CA PHE A 75 -7.43 -19.05 -7.13
C PHE A 75 -7.06 -17.69 -7.75
N ASP A 76 -7.97 -17.11 -8.51
CA ASP A 76 -7.79 -15.89 -9.28
C ASP A 76 -8.07 -14.61 -8.45
N ARG A 77 -8.56 -14.78 -7.24
CA ARG A 77 -8.86 -13.67 -6.31
C ARG A 77 -8.29 -13.93 -4.92
N VAL A 78 -8.13 -12.86 -4.17
CA VAL A 78 -7.60 -12.89 -2.82
C VAL A 78 -8.64 -12.33 -1.87
N LEU A 79 -9.07 -13.15 -0.91
CA LEU A 79 -9.94 -12.76 0.19
C LEU A 79 -9.07 -12.25 1.34
N VAL A 80 -9.26 -11.00 1.72
CA VAL A 80 -8.61 -10.37 2.87
C VAL A 80 -9.65 -10.23 3.99
N LYS A 81 -9.36 -10.81 5.14
CA LYS A 81 -10.13 -10.66 6.36
C LYS A 81 -9.42 -9.64 7.25
N PHE A 82 -10.11 -8.63 7.72
CA PHE A 82 -9.55 -7.61 8.59
C PHE A 82 -10.51 -7.24 9.74
N SER A 83 -9.92 -6.80 10.84
CA SER A 83 -10.67 -6.32 12.00
C SER A 83 -10.76 -4.81 12.00
N VAL A 84 -11.82 -4.30 12.60
CA VAL A 84 -12.05 -2.89 12.85
C VAL A 84 -12.58 -2.74 14.28
N ASP A 85 -12.20 -1.69 14.99
CA ASP A 85 -12.62 -1.45 16.36
C ASP A 85 -14.14 -1.31 16.45
N LYS A 86 -14.72 -1.94 17.46
CA LYS A 86 -16.16 -1.92 17.69
C LYS A 86 -16.59 -0.52 18.11
N GLY A 87 -17.51 0.06 17.39
CA GLY A 87 -17.96 1.44 17.59
C GLY A 87 -17.71 2.34 16.39
N LEU A 88 -16.89 1.87 15.43
CA LEU A 88 -16.79 2.52 14.14
C LEU A 88 -17.92 2.01 13.23
N GLU A 89 -18.91 2.84 13.02
CA GLU A 89 -20.02 2.57 12.09
C GLU A 89 -19.56 2.85 10.66
N LEU A 90 -19.45 1.80 9.86
CA LEU A 90 -19.04 1.90 8.46
C LEU A 90 -20.27 1.89 7.57
N PRO A 91 -20.48 2.89 6.69
CA PRO A 91 -21.51 2.82 5.65
C PRO A 91 -21.35 1.54 4.82
N SER A 92 -22.46 0.91 4.43
CA SER A 92 -22.45 -0.36 3.68
C SER A 92 -21.72 -0.28 2.32
N ASN A 93 -21.62 0.92 1.76
CA ASN A 93 -20.90 1.22 0.53
C ASN A 93 -19.48 1.74 0.77
N THR A 94 -18.92 1.53 1.97
CA THR A 94 -17.52 1.83 2.27
C THR A 94 -16.61 1.05 1.35
N LEU A 95 -15.59 1.73 0.81
CA LEU A 95 -14.56 1.14 -0.04
C LEU A 95 -13.35 0.75 0.82
N ALA A 96 -13.01 -0.53 0.82
CA ALA A 96 -11.78 -1.05 1.41
C ALA A 96 -10.67 -1.02 0.34
N MET A 97 -9.80 -0.02 0.40
CA MET A 97 -8.76 0.20 -0.61
C MET A 97 -7.39 -0.20 -0.08
N ILE A 98 -6.68 -1.07 -0.78
CA ILE A 98 -5.27 -1.34 -0.49
C ILE A 98 -4.45 -0.19 -1.06
N GLN A 99 -3.75 0.54 -0.20
CA GLN A 99 -2.89 1.66 -0.59
C GLN A 99 -1.51 1.57 0.04
N SER A 100 -0.56 2.34 -0.48
CA SER A 100 0.78 2.46 0.09
C SER A 100 0.71 3.25 1.40
N ALA A 101 1.29 2.70 2.47
CA ALA A 101 1.44 3.38 3.76
C ALA A 101 2.67 4.28 3.76
N ASP A 102 3.68 3.91 3.01
CA ASP A 102 4.97 4.59 2.93
C ASP A 102 5.60 4.46 1.54
N LEU A 103 6.75 5.10 1.36
CA LEU A 103 7.53 5.04 0.12
C LEU A 103 8.33 3.74 -0.03
N MET A 104 8.41 2.93 1.03
CA MET A 104 9.15 1.66 1.05
C MET A 104 8.33 0.47 0.58
N GLY A 105 7.06 0.69 0.23
CA GLY A 105 6.19 -0.35 -0.33
C GLY A 105 5.35 -1.10 0.70
N SER A 106 5.30 -0.66 1.96
CA SER A 106 4.34 -1.19 2.93
C SER A 106 2.92 -0.86 2.50
N LYS A 107 2.01 -1.82 2.66
CA LYS A 107 0.60 -1.66 2.30
C LYS A 107 -0.29 -1.72 3.51
N VAL A 108 -1.37 -0.94 3.45
CA VAL A 108 -2.46 -0.90 4.44
C VAL A 108 -3.80 -1.00 3.74
N VAL A 109 -4.83 -1.35 4.50
CA VAL A 109 -6.22 -1.25 4.02
C VAL A 109 -6.80 0.08 4.49
N ALA A 110 -7.07 0.98 3.57
CA ALA A 110 -7.75 2.24 3.85
C ALA A 110 -9.25 2.07 3.67
N LEU A 111 -10.01 2.42 4.68
CA LEU A 111 -11.46 2.46 4.64
C LEU A 111 -11.91 3.86 4.22
N VAL A 112 -12.41 3.97 3.00
CA VAL A 112 -12.97 5.21 2.47
C VAL A 112 -14.50 5.13 2.63
N PRO A 113 -15.09 5.95 3.52
CA PRO A 113 -16.52 5.91 3.76
C PRO A 113 -17.29 6.34 2.51
N GLY A 114 -18.39 5.65 2.25
CA GLY A 114 -19.38 6.08 1.28
C GLY A 114 -20.44 6.99 1.91
N ASP A 115 -21.52 7.18 1.20
CA ASP A 115 -22.65 8.06 1.56
C ASP A 115 -23.92 7.28 1.95
N SER A 116 -23.83 5.95 2.08
CA SER A 116 -24.97 5.11 2.48
C SER A 116 -25.42 5.42 3.90
N HIS A 117 -26.73 5.49 4.11
CA HIS A 117 -27.33 5.56 5.44
C HIS A 117 -27.49 4.20 6.13
N VAL A 118 -27.22 3.11 5.39
CA VAL A 118 -27.19 1.73 5.93
C VAL A 118 -25.76 1.43 6.33
N PHE A 119 -25.58 0.86 7.51
CA PHE A 119 -24.26 0.48 8.01
C PHE A 119 -23.95 -0.99 7.72
N ALA A 120 -22.67 -1.26 7.46
CA ALA A 120 -22.16 -2.61 7.31
C ALA A 120 -22.16 -3.35 8.65
N VAL A 121 -22.50 -4.63 8.61
CA VAL A 121 -22.53 -5.52 9.78
C VAL A 121 -21.27 -6.40 9.79
N SER A 122 -20.82 -6.76 10.98
CA SER A 122 -19.68 -7.68 11.12
C SER A 122 -19.92 -8.97 10.33
N GLY A 123 -19.01 -9.32 9.45
CA GLY A 123 -19.11 -10.42 8.50
C GLY A 123 -19.37 -9.98 7.05
N ASP A 124 -19.68 -8.73 6.82
CA ASP A 124 -19.93 -8.24 5.46
C ASP A 124 -18.66 -8.16 4.64
N THR A 125 -18.85 -8.30 3.32
CA THR A 125 -17.80 -8.05 2.33
C THR A 125 -17.95 -6.64 1.78
N LEU A 126 -16.95 -5.79 2.02
CA LEU A 126 -16.92 -4.42 1.53
C LEU A 126 -16.47 -4.37 0.07
N ARG A 127 -16.83 -3.29 -0.61
CA ARG A 127 -16.26 -3.00 -1.94
C ARG A 127 -14.75 -2.89 -1.81
N SER A 128 -14.02 -3.45 -2.77
CA SER A 128 -12.57 -3.57 -2.68
C SER A 128 -11.90 -3.01 -3.90
N GLN A 129 -10.79 -2.31 -3.70
CA GLN A 129 -9.98 -1.73 -4.77
C GLN A 129 -8.52 -1.72 -4.34
N VAL A 130 -7.61 -1.77 -5.31
CA VAL A 130 -6.18 -1.55 -5.10
C VAL A 130 -5.80 -0.21 -5.70
N GLU A 131 -5.12 0.63 -4.93
CA GLU A 131 -4.56 1.88 -5.41
C GLU A 131 -3.44 1.60 -6.41
N ARG A 132 -3.43 2.33 -7.51
CA ARG A 132 -2.30 2.27 -8.46
C ARG A 132 -1.04 2.77 -7.76
N GLY A 133 0.01 1.96 -7.80
CA GLY A 133 1.28 2.29 -7.14
C GLY A 133 1.85 3.63 -7.61
N LEU A 134 2.51 4.35 -6.70
CA LEU A 134 3.20 5.62 -7.01
C LEU A 134 4.15 5.47 -8.20
N MET A 135 4.82 4.32 -8.32
CA MET A 135 5.75 4.04 -9.42
C MET A 135 5.04 4.00 -10.77
N GLU A 136 3.83 3.47 -10.84
CA GLU A 136 3.02 3.46 -12.07
C GLU A 136 2.54 4.87 -12.43
N GLN A 137 2.13 5.67 -11.44
CA GLN A 137 1.75 7.07 -11.64
C GLN A 137 2.95 7.91 -12.13
N VAL A 138 4.13 7.72 -11.52
CA VAL A 138 5.37 8.39 -11.94
C VAL A 138 5.75 7.97 -13.37
N SER A 139 5.69 6.69 -13.69
CA SER A 139 5.98 6.19 -15.04
C SER A 139 5.06 6.79 -16.09
N GLN A 140 3.78 6.92 -15.79
CA GLN A 140 2.81 7.56 -16.69
C GLN A 140 3.09 9.05 -16.89
N GLN A 141 3.55 9.75 -15.86
CA GLN A 141 3.93 11.17 -15.95
C GLN A 141 5.28 11.39 -16.64
N MET A 142 6.19 10.41 -16.59
CA MET A 142 7.48 10.46 -17.27
C MET A 142 7.36 10.26 -18.78
N LEU A 143 6.35 9.56 -19.26
CA LEU A 143 6.17 9.29 -20.69
C LEU A 143 6.05 10.55 -21.54
N PRO A 144 5.23 11.57 -21.21
CA PRO A 144 5.17 12.82 -21.97
C PRO A 144 6.45 13.65 -21.86
N LEU A 145 7.21 13.55 -20.75
CA LEU A 145 8.51 14.20 -20.62
C LEU A 145 9.53 13.59 -21.59
N LYS A 146 9.59 12.28 -21.67
CA LYS A 146 10.43 11.56 -22.64
C LYS A 146 10.10 11.98 -24.07
N GLN A 147 8.83 12.01 -24.45
CA GLN A 147 8.40 12.43 -25.77
C GLN A 147 8.77 13.89 -26.08
N LYS A 148 8.68 14.79 -25.10
CA LYS A 148 9.11 16.18 -25.26
C LYS A 148 10.63 16.28 -25.45
N ALA A 149 11.41 15.52 -24.70
CA ALA A 149 12.87 15.46 -24.84
C ALA A 149 13.27 14.92 -26.22
N GLU A 150 12.65 13.87 -26.72
CA GLU A 150 12.88 13.32 -28.06
C GLU A 150 12.55 14.34 -29.17
N ARG A 151 11.45 15.08 -29.02
CA ARG A 151 11.10 16.16 -29.96
C ARG A 151 12.13 17.31 -29.97
N LEU A 152 12.63 17.71 -28.80
CA LEU A 152 13.65 18.72 -28.66
C LEU A 152 14.95 18.26 -29.32
N LEU A 153 15.37 17.02 -29.11
CA LEU A 153 16.54 16.43 -29.75
C LEU A 153 16.39 16.43 -31.27
N GLY A 154 15.25 16.00 -31.81
CA GLY A 154 14.95 16.04 -33.23
C GLY A 154 14.94 17.47 -33.81
N SER A 155 14.49 18.45 -33.05
CA SER A 155 14.58 19.88 -33.46
C SER A 155 16.00 20.38 -33.49
N LEU A 156 16.86 19.96 -32.54
CA LEU A 156 18.28 20.28 -32.52
C LEU A 156 19.02 19.71 -33.74
N ASP A 157 18.72 18.44 -34.08
CA ASP A 157 19.26 17.80 -35.29
C ASP A 157 18.87 18.59 -36.55
N SER A 158 17.64 19.06 -36.64
CA SER A 158 17.17 19.87 -37.75
C SER A 158 17.90 21.22 -37.83
N VAL A 159 18.13 21.89 -36.68
CA VAL A 159 18.90 23.12 -36.62
C VAL A 159 20.35 22.87 -37.02
N MET A 160 20.96 21.77 -36.57
CA MET A 160 22.34 21.41 -36.97
C MET A 160 22.47 21.21 -38.48
N LEU A 161 21.49 20.54 -39.12
CA LEU A 161 21.47 20.38 -40.58
C LEU A 161 21.37 21.71 -41.30
N ILE A 162 20.56 22.64 -40.81
CA ILE A 162 20.47 24.01 -41.40
C ILE A 162 21.78 24.76 -41.23
N VAL A 163 22.39 24.69 -40.04
CA VAL A 163 23.69 25.33 -39.79
C VAL A 163 24.79 24.76 -40.69
N GLN A 164 24.85 23.42 -40.83
CA GLN A 164 25.79 22.78 -41.74
C GLN A 164 25.55 23.20 -43.20
N GLY A 165 24.28 23.31 -43.60
CA GLY A 165 23.94 23.82 -44.95
C GLY A 165 24.38 25.27 -45.21
N LEU A 166 24.29 26.14 -44.18
CA LEU A 166 24.74 27.53 -44.25
C LEU A 166 26.28 27.65 -44.33
N PHE A 167 27.00 26.73 -43.70
CA PHE A 167 28.48 26.70 -43.72
C PHE A 167 29.06 25.78 -44.79
N ASN A 168 28.25 25.35 -45.76
CA ASN A 168 28.69 24.55 -46.88
C ASN A 168 29.70 25.34 -47.74
N GLU A 169 30.64 24.63 -48.40
CA GLU A 169 31.71 25.22 -49.25
C GLU A 169 31.16 26.14 -50.35
N GLU A 170 29.96 25.90 -50.88
CA GLU A 170 29.30 26.77 -51.86
C GLU A 170 28.91 28.12 -51.26
N THR A 171 28.38 28.13 -50.03
CA THR A 171 27.99 29.37 -49.34
C THR A 171 29.23 30.19 -48.96
N LYS A 172 30.31 29.53 -48.55
CA LYS A 172 31.61 30.14 -48.28
C LYS A 172 32.19 30.81 -49.54
N LYS A 173 32.10 30.15 -50.70
CA LYS A 173 32.57 30.67 -52.00
C LYS A 173 31.77 31.88 -52.49
N ASN A 174 30.42 31.79 -52.28
CA ASN A 174 29.54 32.91 -52.65
C ASN A 174 29.74 34.15 -51.75
N LEU A 175 29.96 33.96 -50.46
CA LEU A 175 30.30 35.03 -49.53
C LEU A 175 31.70 35.68 -49.91
N SER A 176 32.69 34.84 -50.17
CA SER A 176 34.01 35.33 -50.60
C SER A 176 33.95 36.12 -51.89
N ASN A 177 33.13 35.73 -52.87
CA ASN A 177 32.91 36.40 -54.12
C ASN A 177 32.08 37.71 -54.03
N SER A 178 31.30 37.85 -52.94
CA SER A 178 30.44 39.03 -52.69
C SER A 178 31.18 40.17 -51.99
N PHE A 179 32.32 39.90 -51.38
CA PHE A 179 33.13 40.85 -50.60
C PHE A 179 34.50 41.09 -51.22
N GLY A 180 34.83 40.53 -52.36
CA GLY A 180 36.01 40.79 -53.17
C GLY A 180 35.61 41.49 -54.45
#